data_389f0ee1b67db847a74c9d217684eb56
#
_entry.id   389f0ee1b67db847a74c9d217684eb56
#
_cell.length_a   1.000
_cell.length_b   1.000
_cell.length_c   1.000
_cell.angle_alpha   90.00
_cell.angle_beta   90.00
_cell.angle_gamma   90.00
#
_symmetry.space_group_name_H-M   'P 1'
#
loop_
_entity.id
_entity.type
_entity.pdbx_description
1 polymer ?
#
loop_
_entity_poly.entity_id
_entity_poly.type
_entity_poly.pdbx_seq_one_letter_code
_entity_poly.pdbx_strand_id
1 'polypeptide(L)'
;TVDSTFGGSEDYRYVTIELAPDDLGYYSSYDIKYATIFVNVSQIKSSIETYETAVAIVMVSAWLISILASIYLSNLSMRPILISYQKQKDFVENASHELRTPLAVLQNRLEGLFRHPNATILESSESIGSSLEEVRNMRMLTTNLLNLARRDDGFKLDIVEVPPSYFDEIFENYMMIADENGKTVTVNNLIHQPIRTDKVLVKQLLTILFDNAMKYTEEDGAIQVTANIKDKLVYFTVADNGLGISDSDKKKIFDRFYRVDKARTRSKGGFGLGLSLALQISNSLKGTITVRDNQPKGTIFEVRLPR
;
A
#
# COMPACT_ATOMS: atom_id res chain seq x y z
N THR A 1 -32.82 52.84 -36.93
CA THR A 1 -33.91 52.15 -36.27
C THR A 1 -34.10 52.74 -34.88
N VAL A 2 -35.27 53.31 -34.65
CA VAL A 2 -35.64 53.85 -33.33
C VAL A 2 -36.66 52.86 -32.76
N ASP A 3 -36.40 52.41 -31.56
CA ASP A 3 -37.36 51.57 -30.83
C ASP A 3 -38.46 52.45 -30.30
N SER A 4 -39.74 52.28 -30.72
CA SER A 4 -40.90 52.95 -30.19
C SER A 4 -41.92 51.93 -29.71
N THR A 5 -42.41 52.13 -28.49
CA THR A 5 -43.52 51.33 -27.93
C THR A 5 -44.81 52.01 -28.40
N PHE A 6 -45.63 51.27 -29.16
CA PHE A 6 -46.95 51.70 -29.57
C PHE A 6 -48.00 50.94 -28.77
N GLY A 7 -48.68 51.59 -27.83
CA GLY A 7 -49.97 51.15 -27.28
C GLY A 7 -49.98 49.80 -26.50
N GLY A 8 -48.95 49.51 -25.71
CA GLY A 8 -48.92 48.28 -24.90
C GLY A 8 -47.48 47.81 -24.68
N SER A 9 -47.26 46.71 -23.94
CA SER A 9 -45.93 46.15 -23.61
C SER A 9 -45.26 45.41 -24.77
N GLU A 10 -45.56 45.69 -26.01
CA GLU A 10 -45.02 45.05 -27.20
C GLU A 10 -43.97 45.89 -27.88
N ASP A 11 -42.81 45.30 -28.20
CA ASP A 11 -41.66 45.94 -28.87
C ASP A 11 -41.81 45.80 -30.38
N TYR A 12 -41.78 46.94 -31.09
CA TYR A 12 -41.83 46.97 -32.54
C TYR A 12 -40.56 47.58 -33.11
N ARG A 13 -40.04 47.00 -34.17
CA ARG A 13 -39.05 47.66 -35.04
C ARG A 13 -39.72 48.14 -36.27
N TYR A 14 -39.37 49.35 -36.74
CA TYR A 14 -39.93 49.87 -37.94
C TYR A 14 -38.87 50.29 -38.95
N VAL A 15 -39.21 50.23 -40.22
CA VAL A 15 -38.41 50.68 -41.33
C VAL A 15 -39.34 51.61 -42.12
N THR A 16 -38.86 52.87 -42.34
CA THR A 16 -39.54 53.82 -43.21
C THR A 16 -38.80 53.92 -44.54
N ILE A 17 -39.51 53.70 -45.62
CA ILE A 17 -39.02 53.79 -47.01
C ILE A 17 -39.67 54.95 -47.68
N GLU A 18 -38.86 55.76 -48.42
CA GLU A 18 -39.37 56.82 -49.29
C GLU A 18 -39.84 56.11 -50.56
N LEU A 19 -41.07 56.43 -50.96
CA LEU A 19 -41.69 55.86 -52.12
C LEU A 19 -41.51 56.82 -53.33
N ALA A 20 -40.99 56.27 -54.44
CA ALA A 20 -40.98 56.99 -55.65
C ALA A 20 -42.39 57.05 -56.26
N PRO A 21 -42.73 58.11 -57.03
CA PRO A 21 -44.03 58.26 -57.67
C PRO A 21 -44.46 57.04 -58.52
N ASP A 22 -43.50 56.36 -59.11
CA ASP A 22 -43.70 55.13 -59.92
C ASP A 22 -44.04 53.87 -59.07
N ASP A 23 -43.74 53.87 -57.78
CA ASP A 23 -44.04 52.76 -56.87
C ASP A 23 -45.49 52.75 -56.37
N LEU A 24 -46.20 53.87 -56.56
CA LEU A 24 -47.54 54.10 -56.02
C LEU A 24 -48.69 53.51 -56.88
N GLY A 25 -48.46 53.25 -58.15
CA GLY A 25 -49.45 52.62 -59.05
C GLY A 25 -50.81 53.28 -58.97
N TYR A 26 -51.87 52.56 -58.59
CA TYR A 26 -53.25 53.05 -58.45
C TYR A 26 -53.43 54.13 -57.39
N TYR A 27 -52.51 54.22 -56.41
CA TYR A 27 -52.48 55.18 -55.30
C TYR A 27 -51.70 56.48 -55.62
N SER A 28 -51.23 56.68 -56.85
CA SER A 28 -50.47 57.86 -57.28
C SER A 28 -51.26 59.23 -57.15
N SER A 29 -52.57 59.14 -56.92
CA SER A 29 -53.40 60.34 -56.65
C SER A 29 -53.32 60.82 -55.20
N TYR A 30 -52.67 60.06 -54.31
CA TYR A 30 -52.47 60.48 -52.94
C TYR A 30 -51.00 60.95 -52.78
N ASP A 31 -50.79 62.06 -52.10
CA ASP A 31 -49.41 62.61 -51.83
C ASP A 31 -48.75 61.81 -50.74
N ILE A 32 -48.57 60.47 -50.97
CA ILE A 32 -47.91 59.59 -50.08
C ILE A 32 -46.40 59.55 -50.40
N LYS A 33 -45.56 60.01 -49.48
CA LYS A 33 -44.09 60.09 -49.66
C LYS A 33 -43.34 58.96 -48.93
N TYR A 34 -43.91 58.39 -47.88
CA TYR A 34 -43.26 57.43 -47.01
C TYR A 34 -44.19 56.25 -46.67
N ALA A 35 -43.63 55.02 -46.67
CA ALA A 35 -44.30 53.89 -46.13
C ALA A 35 -43.46 53.38 -44.90
N THR A 36 -44.16 53.14 -43.81
CA THR A 36 -43.51 52.58 -42.58
C THR A 36 -44.05 51.20 -42.29
N ILE A 37 -43.15 50.27 -42.26
CA ILE A 37 -43.45 48.82 -41.93
C ILE A 37 -43.09 48.61 -40.50
N PHE A 38 -44.03 48.14 -39.68
CA PHE A 38 -43.81 47.75 -38.28
C PHE A 38 -43.76 46.23 -38.19
N VAL A 39 -42.70 45.77 -37.53
CA VAL A 39 -42.54 44.34 -37.24
C VAL A 39 -42.51 44.15 -35.72
N ASN A 40 -43.39 43.32 -35.19
CA ASN A 40 -43.42 42.98 -33.80
C ASN A 40 -42.26 42.02 -33.50
N VAL A 41 -41.37 42.46 -32.60
CA VAL A 41 -40.15 41.74 -32.20
C VAL A 41 -40.23 41.22 -30.76
N SER A 42 -41.34 41.43 -30.05
CA SER A 42 -41.50 41.06 -28.63
C SER A 42 -41.27 39.56 -28.41
N GLN A 43 -41.78 38.73 -29.31
CA GLN A 43 -41.61 37.27 -29.22
C GLN A 43 -40.15 36.82 -29.44
N ILE A 44 -39.46 37.49 -30.36
CA ILE A 44 -38.02 37.23 -30.59
C ILE A 44 -37.19 37.66 -29.38
N LYS A 45 -37.47 38.82 -28.82
CA LYS A 45 -36.76 39.35 -27.65
C LYS A 45 -36.96 38.49 -26.42
N SER A 46 -38.20 38.07 -26.11
CA SER A 46 -38.49 37.15 -25.00
C SER A 46 -37.83 35.77 -25.17
N SER A 47 -37.77 35.27 -26.41
CA SER A 47 -37.05 34.03 -26.71
C SER A 47 -35.56 34.17 -26.46
N ILE A 48 -34.93 35.28 -26.88
CA ILE A 48 -33.51 35.57 -26.65
C ILE A 48 -33.23 35.64 -25.14
N GLU A 49 -34.01 36.38 -24.36
CA GLU A 49 -33.85 36.47 -22.91
C GLU A 49 -33.99 35.11 -22.20
N THR A 50 -34.91 34.27 -22.68
CA THR A 50 -35.08 32.92 -22.18
C THR A 50 -33.86 32.07 -22.49
N TYR A 51 -33.31 32.15 -23.71
CA TYR A 51 -32.10 31.45 -24.09
C TYR A 51 -30.86 31.93 -23.29
N GLU A 52 -30.68 33.22 -23.11
CA GLU A 52 -29.58 33.77 -22.31
C GLU A 52 -29.65 33.29 -20.87
N THR A 53 -30.83 33.28 -20.26
CA THR A 53 -31.05 32.79 -18.91
C THR A 53 -30.77 31.27 -18.80
N ALA A 54 -31.25 30.50 -19.76
CA ALA A 54 -31.02 29.07 -19.81
C ALA A 54 -29.51 28.72 -19.94
N VAL A 55 -28.82 29.45 -20.85
CA VAL A 55 -27.35 29.28 -21.01
C VAL A 55 -26.61 29.67 -19.75
N ALA A 56 -26.98 30.79 -19.09
CA ALA A 56 -26.36 31.21 -17.84
C ALA A 56 -26.53 30.15 -16.73
N ILE A 57 -27.72 29.59 -16.58
CA ILE A 57 -28.00 28.51 -15.60
C ILE A 57 -27.13 27.26 -15.88
N VAL A 58 -27.08 26.87 -17.17
CA VAL A 58 -26.24 25.69 -17.56
C VAL A 58 -24.77 25.96 -17.30
N MET A 59 -24.25 27.12 -17.61
CA MET A 59 -22.86 27.48 -17.35
C MET A 59 -22.53 27.48 -15.86
N VAL A 60 -23.39 28.09 -15.03
CA VAL A 60 -23.20 28.12 -13.57
C VAL A 60 -23.27 26.72 -12.99
N SER A 61 -24.24 25.90 -13.41
CA SER A 61 -24.37 24.51 -12.93
C SER A 61 -23.18 23.64 -13.34
N ALA A 62 -22.71 23.77 -14.59
CA ALA A 62 -21.52 23.07 -15.06
C ALA A 62 -20.26 23.48 -14.29
N TRP A 63 -20.12 24.76 -13.97
CA TRP A 63 -19.01 25.28 -13.17
C TRP A 63 -19.03 24.73 -11.74
N LEU A 64 -20.19 24.71 -11.09
CA LEU A 64 -20.36 24.12 -9.75
C LEU A 64 -20.04 22.62 -9.74
N ILE A 65 -20.56 21.88 -10.73
CA ILE A 65 -20.26 20.44 -10.87
C ILE A 65 -18.76 20.22 -11.06
N SER A 66 -18.10 21.03 -11.86
CA SER A 66 -16.65 20.94 -12.10
C SER A 66 -15.84 21.15 -10.82
N ILE A 67 -16.23 22.14 -9.99
CA ILE A 67 -15.57 22.38 -8.68
C ILE A 67 -15.76 21.17 -7.76
N LEU A 68 -16.98 20.66 -7.63
CA LEU A 68 -17.26 19.49 -6.77
C LEU A 68 -16.51 18.25 -7.25
N ALA A 69 -16.49 18.01 -8.55
CA ALA A 69 -15.73 16.91 -9.15
C ALA A 69 -14.21 17.06 -8.90
N SER A 70 -13.67 18.28 -9.03
CA SER A 70 -12.26 18.56 -8.76
C SER A 70 -11.88 18.30 -7.31
N ILE A 71 -12.69 18.75 -6.36
CA ILE A 71 -12.47 18.51 -4.93
C ILE A 71 -12.53 17.01 -4.62
N TYR A 72 -13.52 16.30 -5.16
CA TYR A 72 -13.66 14.86 -4.98
C TYR A 72 -12.46 14.09 -5.54
N LEU A 73 -12.07 14.40 -6.77
CA LEU A 73 -10.95 13.75 -7.45
C LEU A 73 -9.61 14.04 -6.75
N SER A 74 -9.41 15.29 -6.31
CA SER A 74 -8.23 15.70 -5.53
C SER A 74 -8.12 14.90 -4.23
N ASN A 75 -9.19 14.78 -3.47
CA ASN A 75 -9.20 14.00 -2.22
C ASN A 75 -8.95 12.51 -2.49
N LEU A 76 -9.53 11.96 -3.54
CA LEU A 76 -9.36 10.55 -3.91
C LEU A 76 -7.90 10.24 -4.30
N SER A 77 -7.27 11.15 -5.05
CA SER A 77 -5.88 10.98 -5.54
C SER A 77 -4.83 11.31 -4.47
N MET A 78 -5.07 12.32 -3.64
CA MET A 78 -4.08 12.77 -2.65
C MET A 78 -4.00 11.90 -1.39
N ARG A 79 -5.12 11.32 -0.94
CA ARG A 79 -5.13 10.47 0.26
C ARG A 79 -4.13 9.31 0.19
N PRO A 80 -4.09 8.47 -0.86
CA PRO A 80 -3.13 7.37 -0.93
C PRO A 80 -1.68 7.87 -0.98
N ILE A 81 -1.42 9.01 -1.62
CA ILE A 81 -0.08 9.62 -1.67
C ILE A 81 0.37 10.05 -0.28
N LEU A 82 -0.49 10.75 0.46
CA LEU A 82 -0.19 11.19 1.83
C LEU A 82 0.04 10.00 2.76
N ILE A 83 -0.78 8.96 2.67
CA ILE A 83 -0.61 7.73 3.46
C ILE A 83 0.72 7.05 3.11
N SER A 84 1.07 6.96 1.83
CA SER A 84 2.34 6.38 1.39
C SER A 84 3.53 7.19 1.88
N TYR A 85 3.46 8.51 1.77
CA TYR A 85 4.50 9.42 2.27
C TYR A 85 4.69 9.30 3.79
N GLN A 86 3.58 9.27 4.56
CA GLN A 86 3.64 9.09 6.01
C GLN A 86 4.29 7.75 6.38
N LYS A 87 3.89 6.66 5.72
CA LYS A 87 4.50 5.34 5.92
C LYS A 87 5.99 5.32 5.59
N GLN A 88 6.41 6.05 4.57
CA GLN A 88 7.83 6.18 4.22
C GLN A 88 8.61 6.99 5.27
N LYS A 89 8.04 8.08 5.77
CA LYS A 89 8.63 8.88 6.85
C LYS A 89 8.78 8.04 8.12
N ASP A 90 7.71 7.36 8.54
CA ASP A 90 7.72 6.49 9.73
C ASP A 90 8.75 5.35 9.57
N PHE A 91 8.92 4.81 8.35
CA PHE A 91 9.92 3.80 8.06
C PHE A 91 11.36 4.32 8.29
N VAL A 92 11.69 5.52 7.79
CA VAL A 92 13.02 6.12 7.96
C VAL A 92 13.29 6.46 9.43
N GLU A 93 12.31 7.00 10.13
CA GLU A 93 12.41 7.36 11.54
C GLU A 93 12.65 6.11 12.41
N ASN A 94 11.80 5.09 12.25
CA ASN A 94 11.95 3.83 12.97
C ASN A 94 13.28 3.11 12.64
N ALA A 95 13.68 3.08 11.36
CA ALA A 95 14.97 2.51 10.96
C ALA A 95 16.15 3.21 11.65
N SER A 96 16.10 4.54 11.74
CA SER A 96 17.13 5.34 12.41
C SER A 96 17.19 5.04 13.91
N HIS A 97 16.04 4.88 14.55
CA HIS A 97 15.99 4.50 15.97
C HIS A 97 16.50 3.09 16.23
N GLU A 98 16.08 2.12 15.39
CA GLU A 98 16.50 0.72 15.54
C GLU A 98 17.99 0.49 15.18
N LEU A 99 18.63 1.39 14.43
CA LEU A 99 20.08 1.39 14.19
C LEU A 99 20.88 2.09 15.29
N ARG A 100 20.35 3.15 15.89
CA ARG A 100 21.05 3.94 16.91
C ARG A 100 21.30 3.14 18.18
N THR A 101 20.32 2.35 18.62
CA THR A 101 20.42 1.58 19.87
C THR A 101 21.54 0.56 19.84
N PRO A 102 21.64 -0.37 18.85
CA PRO A 102 22.74 -1.33 18.77
C PRO A 102 24.10 -0.66 18.60
N LEU A 103 24.16 0.44 17.86
CA LEU A 103 25.41 1.21 17.69
C LEU A 103 25.92 1.76 19.03
N ALA A 104 25.02 2.32 19.85
CA ALA A 104 25.38 2.82 21.19
C ALA A 104 25.83 1.69 22.13
N VAL A 105 25.16 0.52 22.06
CA VAL A 105 25.57 -0.67 22.83
C VAL A 105 26.96 -1.14 22.41
N LEU A 106 27.19 -1.25 21.10
CA LEU A 106 28.50 -1.63 20.56
C LEU A 106 29.60 -0.65 20.99
N GLN A 107 29.34 0.66 20.86
CA GLN A 107 30.26 1.71 21.29
C GLN A 107 30.62 1.58 22.78
N ASN A 108 29.63 1.47 23.66
CA ASN A 108 29.87 1.31 25.11
C ASN A 108 30.68 0.05 25.45
N ARG A 109 30.45 -1.06 24.74
CA ARG A 109 31.22 -2.30 24.95
C ARG A 109 32.67 -2.13 24.51
N LEU A 110 32.91 -1.51 23.35
CA LEU A 110 34.26 -1.21 22.87
C LEU A 110 34.99 -0.23 23.80
N GLU A 111 34.31 0.82 24.25
CA GLU A 111 34.89 1.75 25.25
C GLU A 111 35.23 1.02 26.57
N GLY A 112 34.40 0.04 26.99
CA GLY A 112 34.66 -0.83 28.14
C GLY A 112 35.97 -1.61 27.99
N LEU A 113 36.27 -2.13 26.80
CA LEU A 113 37.55 -2.81 26.53
C LEU A 113 38.76 -1.87 26.66
N PHE A 114 38.65 -0.64 26.20
CA PHE A 114 39.74 0.37 26.36
C PHE A 114 39.99 0.75 27.81
N ARG A 115 39.02 0.63 28.70
CA ARG A 115 39.20 0.91 30.15
C ARG A 115 40.00 -0.16 30.89
N HIS A 116 40.14 -1.37 30.31
CA HIS A 116 40.87 -2.48 30.88
C HIS A 116 41.97 -2.97 29.92
N PRO A 117 43.01 -2.13 29.65
CA PRO A 117 44.02 -2.39 28.61
C PRO A 117 44.88 -3.64 28.89
N ASN A 118 44.94 -4.09 30.15
CA ASN A 118 45.70 -5.26 30.55
C ASN A 118 44.85 -6.56 30.62
N ALA A 119 43.55 -6.46 30.36
CA ALA A 119 42.70 -7.64 30.33
C ALA A 119 43.05 -8.54 29.14
N THR A 120 43.08 -9.84 29.39
CA THR A 120 43.32 -10.82 28.33
C THR A 120 42.09 -10.93 27.42
N ILE A 121 42.30 -11.48 26.22
CA ILE A 121 41.17 -11.80 25.30
C ILE A 121 40.16 -12.73 25.96
N LEU A 122 40.60 -13.66 26.79
CA LEU A 122 39.75 -14.60 27.50
C LEU A 122 38.83 -13.89 28.51
N GLU A 123 39.40 -12.94 29.29
CA GLU A 123 38.63 -12.13 30.24
C GLU A 123 37.63 -11.19 29.52
N SER A 124 37.96 -10.78 28.30
CA SER A 124 37.12 -9.92 27.47
C SER A 124 36.16 -10.69 26.53
N SER A 125 36.20 -12.03 26.56
CA SER A 125 35.51 -12.88 25.59
C SER A 125 34.00 -12.66 25.53
N GLU A 126 33.36 -12.44 26.67
CA GLU A 126 31.93 -12.15 26.75
C GLU A 126 31.56 -10.80 26.05
N SER A 127 32.36 -9.75 26.33
CA SER A 127 32.14 -8.45 25.69
C SER A 127 32.40 -8.49 24.19
N ILE A 128 33.40 -9.24 23.75
CA ILE A 128 33.73 -9.43 22.32
C ILE A 128 32.63 -10.26 21.66
N GLY A 129 32.20 -11.36 22.25
CA GLY A 129 31.15 -12.24 21.74
C GLY A 129 29.84 -11.49 21.56
N SER A 130 29.41 -10.74 22.58
CA SER A 130 28.22 -9.91 22.53
C SER A 130 28.32 -8.75 21.51
N SER A 131 29.53 -8.19 21.31
CA SER A 131 29.74 -7.17 20.28
C SER A 131 29.61 -7.73 18.87
N LEU A 132 30.13 -8.95 18.65
CA LEU A 132 29.96 -9.66 17.37
C LEU A 132 28.51 -10.04 17.10
N GLU A 133 27.74 -10.40 18.12
CA GLU A 133 26.32 -10.65 18.00
C GLU A 133 25.54 -9.39 17.58
N GLU A 134 25.88 -8.25 18.20
CA GLU A 134 25.26 -6.96 17.84
C GLU A 134 25.57 -6.56 16.40
N VAL A 135 26.80 -6.78 15.92
CA VAL A 135 27.17 -6.55 14.51
C VAL A 135 26.36 -7.48 13.57
N ARG A 136 26.13 -8.75 13.95
CA ARG A 136 25.28 -9.68 13.18
C ARG A 136 23.83 -9.17 13.12
N ASN A 137 23.29 -8.70 14.24
CA ASN A 137 21.96 -8.14 14.33
C ASN A 137 21.81 -6.90 13.44
N MET A 138 22.78 -5.97 13.48
CA MET A 138 22.80 -4.79 12.61
C MET A 138 22.87 -5.17 11.12
N ARG A 139 23.68 -6.16 10.76
CA ARG A 139 23.74 -6.66 9.38
C ARG A 139 22.40 -7.24 8.92
N MET A 140 21.73 -8.01 9.77
CA MET A 140 20.40 -8.55 9.47
C MET A 140 19.36 -7.42 9.32
N LEU A 141 19.39 -6.43 10.20
CA LEU A 141 18.52 -5.25 10.11
C LEU A 141 18.72 -4.49 8.79
N THR A 142 19.97 -4.17 8.44
CA THR A 142 20.28 -3.44 7.18
C THR A 142 19.87 -4.24 5.94
N THR A 143 20.09 -5.55 5.93
CA THR A 143 19.65 -6.42 4.83
C THR A 143 18.13 -6.42 4.69
N ASN A 144 17.40 -6.52 5.79
CA ASN A 144 15.93 -6.47 5.78
C ASN A 144 15.41 -5.09 5.32
N LEU A 145 16.05 -4.00 5.76
CA LEU A 145 15.73 -2.64 5.31
C LEU A 145 15.94 -2.47 3.81
N LEU A 146 17.07 -2.96 3.27
CA LEU A 146 17.35 -2.91 1.83
C LEU A 146 16.34 -3.73 1.02
N ASN A 147 15.98 -4.93 1.50
CA ASN A 147 14.96 -5.76 0.85
C ASN A 147 13.59 -5.08 0.84
N LEU A 148 13.22 -4.41 1.94
CA LEU A 148 11.97 -3.66 2.03
C LEU A 148 11.98 -2.36 1.20
N ALA A 149 13.14 -1.72 1.01
CA ALA A 149 13.27 -0.51 0.20
C ALA A 149 13.20 -0.78 -1.31
N ARG A 150 13.59 -1.97 -1.77
CA ARG A 150 13.48 -2.40 -3.18
C ARG A 150 12.05 -2.60 -3.68
N ARG A 151 11.07 -2.10 -2.95
CA ARG A 151 9.64 -2.35 -3.19
C ARG A 151 9.12 -1.81 -4.53
N ASP A 152 9.67 -0.71 -5.03
CA ASP A 152 9.09 0.00 -6.17
C ASP A 152 9.43 -0.68 -7.52
N ASP A 153 10.52 -1.44 -7.60
CA ASP A 153 10.91 -2.22 -8.80
C ASP A 153 10.46 -3.70 -8.75
N GLY A 154 9.90 -4.15 -7.61
CA GLY A 154 9.59 -5.56 -7.36
C GLY A 154 10.85 -6.42 -7.17
N PHE A 155 10.69 -7.62 -6.61
CA PHE A 155 11.76 -8.63 -6.70
C PHE A 155 11.86 -9.08 -8.16
N LYS A 156 13.06 -9.05 -8.74
CA LYS A 156 13.30 -9.73 -10.02
C LYS A 156 13.20 -11.22 -9.74
N LEU A 157 12.06 -11.80 -10.10
CA LEU A 157 11.77 -13.21 -9.82
C LEU A 157 12.64 -14.11 -10.73
N ASP A 158 13.31 -15.06 -10.12
CA ASP A 158 13.99 -16.16 -10.79
C ASP A 158 13.16 -17.44 -10.62
N ILE A 159 12.14 -17.58 -11.49
CA ILE A 159 11.21 -18.70 -11.43
C ILE A 159 11.87 -19.93 -12.06
N VAL A 160 12.21 -20.88 -11.22
CA VAL A 160 12.82 -22.15 -11.60
C VAL A 160 11.95 -23.33 -11.17
N GLU A 161 12.24 -24.49 -11.71
CA GLU A 161 11.65 -25.74 -11.25
C GLU A 161 12.38 -26.23 -10.00
N VAL A 162 11.65 -26.33 -8.89
CA VAL A 162 12.17 -26.69 -7.57
C VAL A 162 11.71 -28.09 -7.21
N PRO A 163 12.64 -29.05 -7.03
CA PRO A 163 12.29 -30.42 -6.67
C PRO A 163 11.83 -30.51 -5.21
N PRO A 164 11.04 -31.56 -4.85
CA PRO A 164 10.60 -31.82 -3.46
C PRO A 164 11.75 -31.88 -2.46
N SER A 165 12.88 -32.48 -2.83
CA SER A 165 14.08 -32.63 -1.99
C SER A 165 14.64 -31.29 -1.49
N TYR A 166 14.44 -30.21 -2.23
CA TYR A 166 14.85 -28.89 -1.77
C TYR A 166 14.13 -28.44 -0.49
N PHE A 167 12.86 -28.81 -0.36
CA PHE A 167 12.09 -28.54 0.86
C PHE A 167 12.50 -29.46 1.99
N ASP A 168 12.83 -30.73 1.69
CA ASP A 168 13.35 -31.67 2.70
C ASP A 168 14.63 -31.14 3.34
N GLU A 169 15.59 -30.65 2.55
CA GLU A 169 16.83 -30.02 3.05
C GLU A 169 16.55 -28.82 3.96
N ILE A 170 15.59 -27.96 3.60
CA ILE A 170 15.22 -26.81 4.43
C ILE A 170 14.62 -27.28 5.76
N PHE A 171 13.76 -28.25 5.73
CA PHE A 171 13.06 -28.74 6.90
C PHE A 171 13.95 -29.55 7.83
N GLU A 172 14.91 -30.31 7.29
CA GLU A 172 15.97 -30.93 8.08
C GLU A 172 16.79 -29.91 8.86
N ASN A 173 17.18 -28.83 8.22
CA ASN A 173 17.87 -27.73 8.91
C ASN A 173 17.02 -27.13 10.04
N TYR A 174 15.69 -27.00 9.83
CA TYR A 174 14.81 -26.50 10.89
C TYR A 174 14.71 -27.45 12.08
N MET A 175 14.68 -28.77 11.85
CA MET A 175 14.70 -29.74 12.91
C MET A 175 16.00 -29.68 13.73
N MET A 176 17.17 -29.56 13.06
CA MET A 176 18.46 -29.41 13.74
C MET A 176 18.51 -28.14 14.60
N ILE A 177 18.11 -26.99 14.05
CA ILE A 177 18.10 -25.71 14.78
C ILE A 177 17.15 -25.80 16.00
N ALA A 178 16.02 -26.44 15.87
CA ALA A 178 15.07 -26.57 16.97
C ALA A 178 15.59 -27.44 18.07
N ASP A 179 16.19 -28.59 17.73
CA ASP A 179 16.81 -29.53 18.68
C ASP A 179 17.92 -28.83 19.49
N GLU A 180 18.80 -28.08 18.85
CA GLU A 180 19.82 -27.26 19.51
C GLU A 180 19.24 -26.25 20.51
N ASN A 181 17.98 -25.80 20.30
CA ASN A 181 17.29 -24.86 21.15
C ASN A 181 16.24 -25.52 22.09
N GLY A 182 16.29 -26.83 22.27
CA GLY A 182 15.40 -27.56 23.17
C GLY A 182 13.93 -27.55 22.75
N LYS A 183 13.63 -27.45 21.43
CA LYS A 183 12.27 -27.42 20.89
C LYS A 183 12.01 -28.58 19.95
N THR A 184 10.76 -29.01 19.91
CA THR A 184 10.36 -30.12 19.02
C THR A 184 9.78 -29.54 17.72
N VAL A 185 10.34 -29.99 16.58
CA VAL A 185 9.78 -29.68 15.27
C VAL A 185 9.26 -30.96 14.60
N THR A 186 8.01 -30.90 14.18
CA THR A 186 7.40 -31.95 13.35
C THR A 186 7.25 -31.42 11.92
N VAL A 187 7.76 -32.16 10.96
CA VAL A 187 7.71 -31.81 9.54
C VAL A 187 6.83 -32.77 8.77
N ASN A 188 5.96 -32.26 7.93
CA ASN A 188 5.13 -33.00 6.99
C ASN A 188 5.32 -32.42 5.57
N ASN A 189 6.30 -32.94 4.82
CA ASN A 189 6.44 -32.61 3.41
C ASN A 189 5.58 -33.53 2.54
N LEU A 190 4.48 -32.99 2.03
CA LEU A 190 3.53 -33.67 1.13
C LEU A 190 3.67 -33.17 -0.32
N ILE A 191 4.78 -32.51 -0.64
CA ILE A 191 5.12 -32.11 -2.00
C ILE A 191 5.83 -33.29 -2.68
N HIS A 192 5.15 -33.96 -3.61
CA HIS A 192 5.68 -35.14 -4.29
C HIS A 192 6.07 -34.86 -5.76
N GLN A 193 5.97 -33.61 -6.21
CA GLN A 193 6.28 -33.22 -7.59
C GLN A 193 6.92 -31.82 -7.61
N PRO A 194 7.76 -31.52 -8.59
CA PRO A 194 8.40 -30.22 -8.69
C PRO A 194 7.38 -29.08 -8.81
N ILE A 195 7.72 -27.93 -8.23
CA ILE A 195 6.92 -26.70 -8.33
C ILE A 195 7.73 -25.60 -8.99
N ARG A 196 7.06 -24.70 -9.71
CA ARG A 196 7.69 -23.54 -10.36
C ARG A 196 7.61 -22.32 -9.46
N THR A 197 8.75 -21.93 -8.88
CA THR A 197 8.80 -20.78 -7.96
C THR A 197 10.22 -20.22 -7.89
N ASP A 198 10.37 -19.06 -7.24
CA ASP A 198 11.69 -18.56 -6.85
C ASP A 198 12.15 -19.27 -5.56
N LYS A 199 13.11 -20.16 -5.69
CA LYS A 199 13.61 -21.00 -4.60
C LYS A 199 14.22 -20.17 -3.45
N VAL A 200 14.85 -19.02 -3.77
CA VAL A 200 15.51 -18.17 -2.75
C VAL A 200 14.46 -17.42 -1.94
N LEU A 201 13.46 -16.84 -2.62
CA LEU A 201 12.40 -16.12 -1.95
C LEU A 201 11.51 -17.04 -1.12
N VAL A 202 11.18 -18.24 -1.62
CA VAL A 202 10.40 -19.21 -0.84
C VAL A 202 11.17 -19.66 0.40
N LYS A 203 12.47 -19.99 0.27
CA LYS A 203 13.32 -20.33 1.43
C LYS A 203 13.32 -19.19 2.45
N GLN A 204 13.52 -17.94 2.01
CA GLN A 204 13.52 -16.78 2.88
C GLN A 204 12.17 -16.59 3.59
N LEU A 205 11.06 -16.75 2.87
CA LEU A 205 9.71 -16.69 3.42
C LEU A 205 9.50 -17.73 4.53
N LEU A 206 9.83 -18.98 4.25
CA LEU A 206 9.71 -20.06 5.22
C LEU A 206 10.61 -19.85 6.45
N THR A 207 11.84 -19.39 6.24
CA THR A 207 12.78 -19.08 7.33
C THR A 207 12.22 -17.97 8.24
N ILE A 208 11.64 -16.92 7.69
CA ILE A 208 11.02 -15.84 8.49
C ILE A 208 9.89 -16.40 9.37
N LEU A 209 9.05 -17.26 8.83
CA LEU A 209 7.93 -17.85 9.58
C LEU A 209 8.42 -18.83 10.64
N PHE A 210 9.42 -19.66 10.31
CA PHE A 210 10.04 -20.57 11.24
C PHE A 210 10.75 -19.85 12.39
N ASP A 211 11.54 -18.82 12.09
CA ASP A 211 12.22 -17.97 13.09
C ASP A 211 11.23 -17.30 14.04
N ASN A 212 10.07 -16.88 13.53
CA ASN A 212 9.00 -16.36 14.37
C ASN A 212 8.46 -17.46 15.31
N ALA A 213 8.16 -18.65 14.80
CA ALA A 213 7.70 -19.75 15.62
C ALA A 213 8.75 -20.10 16.70
N MET A 214 10.02 -20.22 16.32
CA MET A 214 11.14 -20.45 17.25
C MET A 214 11.21 -19.41 18.37
N LYS A 215 10.97 -18.16 18.04
CA LYS A 215 11.11 -17.02 18.92
C LYS A 215 9.98 -16.89 19.95
N TYR A 216 8.74 -17.18 19.52
CA TYR A 216 7.55 -16.98 20.33
C TYR A 216 7.03 -18.25 20.99
N THR A 217 7.64 -19.39 20.71
CA THR A 217 7.44 -20.64 21.41
C THR A 217 8.37 -20.67 22.63
N GLU A 218 7.91 -21.23 23.75
CA GLU A 218 8.69 -21.40 24.99
C GLU A 218 9.66 -22.58 24.87
N GLU A 219 10.51 -22.77 25.87
CA GLU A 219 11.33 -24.00 26.01
C GLU A 219 10.41 -25.21 26.08
N ASP A 220 10.81 -26.34 25.52
CA ASP A 220 9.98 -27.53 25.32
C ASP A 220 8.75 -27.39 24.44
N GLY A 221 8.65 -26.24 23.72
CA GLY A 221 7.54 -26.01 22.83
C GLY A 221 7.60 -26.78 21.53
N ALA A 222 6.45 -26.88 20.85
CA ALA A 222 6.28 -27.64 19.63
C ALA A 222 5.96 -26.74 18.43
N ILE A 223 6.64 -27.00 17.33
CA ILE A 223 6.43 -26.33 16.05
C ILE A 223 6.10 -27.38 14.99
N GLN A 224 5.10 -27.16 14.19
CA GLN A 224 4.73 -28.01 13.07
C GLN A 224 4.90 -27.26 11.77
N VAL A 225 5.68 -27.82 10.84
CA VAL A 225 5.84 -27.29 9.49
C VAL A 225 5.21 -28.28 8.51
N THR A 226 4.29 -27.78 7.69
CA THR A 226 3.61 -28.60 6.68
C THR A 226 3.74 -27.94 5.32
N ALA A 227 4.11 -28.71 4.31
CA ALA A 227 4.10 -28.31 2.91
C ALA A 227 3.19 -29.25 2.11
N ASN A 228 2.25 -28.72 1.34
CA ASN A 228 1.27 -29.52 0.60
C ASN A 228 0.90 -28.84 -0.72
N ILE A 229 0.49 -29.66 -1.70
CA ILE A 229 -0.09 -29.18 -2.95
C ILE A 229 -1.57 -29.57 -2.96
N LYS A 230 -2.44 -28.58 -3.12
CA LYS A 230 -3.87 -28.78 -3.29
C LYS A 230 -4.35 -27.96 -4.47
N ASP A 231 -4.98 -28.61 -5.44
CA ASP A 231 -5.43 -28.02 -6.70
C ASP A 231 -4.25 -27.39 -7.47
N LYS A 232 -4.29 -26.08 -7.69
CA LYS A 232 -3.23 -25.30 -8.37
C LYS A 232 -2.38 -24.46 -7.43
N LEU A 233 -2.47 -24.72 -6.12
CA LEU A 233 -1.79 -23.95 -5.09
C LEU A 233 -0.87 -24.83 -4.26
N VAL A 234 0.24 -24.26 -3.86
CA VAL A 234 1.16 -24.80 -2.86
C VAL A 234 0.87 -24.12 -1.53
N TYR A 235 0.69 -24.93 -0.48
CA TYR A 235 0.42 -24.48 0.86
C TYR A 235 1.64 -24.75 1.73
N PHE A 236 2.13 -23.72 2.41
CA PHE A 236 3.11 -23.86 3.48
C PHE A 236 2.47 -23.38 4.77
N THR A 237 2.50 -24.21 5.78
CA THR A 237 1.92 -23.90 7.09
C THR A 237 3.00 -24.05 8.16
N VAL A 238 3.16 -23.04 9.00
CA VAL A 238 3.98 -23.07 10.21
C VAL A 238 3.06 -22.83 11.39
N ALA A 239 2.92 -23.83 12.23
CA ALA A 239 2.09 -23.78 13.44
C ALA A 239 2.98 -23.92 14.68
N ASP A 240 2.77 -23.08 15.67
CA ASP A 240 3.43 -23.10 16.96
C ASP A 240 2.41 -23.26 18.10
N ASN A 241 2.86 -23.70 19.24
CA ASN A 241 2.09 -23.75 20.50
C ASN A 241 2.47 -22.62 21.46
N GLY A 242 2.99 -21.51 20.93
CA GLY A 242 3.48 -20.36 21.68
C GLY A 242 2.38 -19.49 22.29
N LEU A 243 2.70 -18.20 22.47
CA LEU A 243 1.82 -17.24 23.16
C LEU A 243 0.51 -16.94 22.41
N GLY A 244 0.47 -17.15 21.10
CA GLY A 244 -0.64 -16.69 20.26
C GLY A 244 -0.59 -15.19 19.96
N ILE A 245 -1.52 -14.71 19.14
CA ILE A 245 -1.63 -13.34 18.71
C ILE A 245 -3.07 -12.87 18.89
N SER A 246 -3.28 -11.73 19.55
CA SER A 246 -4.62 -11.18 19.73
C SER A 246 -5.28 -10.79 18.40
N ASP A 247 -6.60 -10.81 18.30
CA ASP A 247 -7.33 -10.43 17.07
C ASP A 247 -7.07 -8.99 16.65
N SER A 248 -6.82 -8.10 17.59
CA SER A 248 -6.45 -6.71 17.34
C SER A 248 -5.07 -6.57 16.69
N ASP A 249 -4.16 -7.51 17.02
CA ASP A 249 -2.78 -7.49 16.54
C ASP A 249 -2.61 -8.24 15.22
N LYS A 250 -3.41 -9.28 14.96
CA LYS A 250 -3.36 -10.06 13.69
C LYS A 250 -3.40 -9.20 12.43
N LYS A 251 -4.10 -8.06 12.49
CA LYS A 251 -4.15 -7.11 11.35
C LYS A 251 -2.90 -6.25 11.22
N LYS A 252 -2.14 -6.08 12.31
CA LYS A 252 -1.00 -5.15 12.40
C LYS A 252 0.35 -5.84 12.34
N ILE A 253 0.43 -7.16 12.61
CA ILE A 253 1.70 -7.89 12.65
C ILE A 253 2.47 -7.88 11.34
N PHE A 254 1.81 -7.55 10.22
CA PHE A 254 2.43 -7.38 8.90
C PHE A 254 2.88 -5.94 8.63
N ASP A 255 2.58 -4.99 9.54
CA ASP A 255 3.09 -3.63 9.42
C ASP A 255 4.57 -3.59 9.79
N ARG A 256 5.33 -2.71 9.12
CA ARG A 256 6.77 -2.56 9.37
C ARG A 256 7.00 -2.05 10.80
N PHE A 257 7.98 -2.61 11.50
CA PHE A 257 8.36 -2.29 12.89
C PHE A 257 7.26 -2.55 13.93
N TYR A 258 6.15 -3.18 13.53
CA TYR A 258 5.11 -3.53 14.49
C TYR A 258 5.55 -4.68 15.39
N ARG A 259 5.26 -4.56 16.67
CA ARG A 259 5.59 -5.55 17.71
C ARG A 259 4.48 -5.54 18.76
N VAL A 260 3.96 -6.72 19.10
CA VAL A 260 2.90 -6.89 20.08
C VAL A 260 3.37 -6.46 21.48
N ASP A 261 4.61 -6.77 21.84
CA ASP A 261 5.22 -6.37 23.11
C ASP A 261 6.65 -5.87 22.88
N LYS A 262 6.85 -4.55 22.97
CA LYS A 262 8.14 -3.88 22.72
C LYS A 262 9.22 -4.27 23.75
N ALA A 263 8.85 -4.54 25.00
CA ALA A 263 9.81 -4.83 26.07
C ALA A 263 10.33 -6.27 25.98
N ARG A 264 9.44 -7.25 25.87
CA ARG A 264 9.76 -8.68 25.81
C ARG A 264 10.46 -9.09 24.51
N THR A 265 10.17 -8.40 23.41
CA THR A 265 10.73 -8.73 22.10
C THR A 265 12.15 -8.18 21.91
N ARG A 266 12.57 -7.15 22.68
CA ARG A 266 13.94 -6.65 22.64
C ARG A 266 14.96 -7.66 23.13
N SER A 267 14.64 -8.38 24.19
CA SER A 267 15.50 -9.46 24.72
C SER A 267 15.61 -10.66 23.78
N LYS A 268 14.60 -10.90 22.93
CA LYS A 268 14.57 -12.00 21.95
C LYS A 268 15.01 -11.58 20.53
N GLY A 269 15.57 -10.36 20.34
CA GLY A 269 16.25 -9.92 19.10
C GLY A 269 15.37 -9.82 17.85
N GLY A 270 14.37 -8.93 17.79
CA GLY A 270 13.57 -8.75 16.57
C GLY A 270 13.17 -7.30 16.29
N PHE A 271 13.36 -6.87 15.05
CA PHE A 271 13.13 -5.49 14.63
C PHE A 271 11.70 -5.24 14.12
N GLY A 272 10.80 -6.25 14.12
CA GLY A 272 9.45 -6.11 13.58
C GLY A 272 9.40 -5.97 12.04
N LEU A 273 10.44 -6.43 11.35
CA LEU A 273 10.53 -6.36 9.88
C LEU A 273 10.26 -7.71 9.19
N GLY A 274 10.40 -8.82 9.90
CA GLY A 274 10.29 -10.17 9.29
C GLY A 274 8.94 -10.41 8.65
N LEU A 275 7.84 -10.27 9.38
CA LEU A 275 6.49 -10.55 8.84
C LEU A 275 6.09 -9.57 7.73
N SER A 276 6.53 -8.32 7.78
CA SER A 276 6.30 -7.38 6.68
C SER A 276 7.07 -7.78 5.41
N LEU A 277 8.28 -8.33 5.56
CA LEU A 277 9.06 -8.91 4.46
C LEU A 277 8.41 -10.21 3.95
N ALA A 278 7.92 -11.07 4.83
CA ALA A 278 7.19 -12.29 4.45
C ALA A 278 5.95 -11.96 3.60
N LEU A 279 5.17 -10.95 4.00
CA LEU A 279 4.03 -10.46 3.22
C LEU A 279 4.47 -9.93 1.85
N GLN A 280 5.56 -9.17 1.79
CA GLN A 280 6.09 -8.64 0.53
C GLN A 280 6.55 -9.76 -0.42
N ILE A 281 7.29 -10.75 0.09
CA ILE A 281 7.71 -11.93 -0.68
C ILE A 281 6.49 -12.70 -1.19
N SER A 282 5.52 -12.98 -0.32
CA SER A 282 4.29 -13.68 -0.70
C SER A 282 3.56 -12.97 -1.83
N ASN A 283 3.39 -11.65 -1.73
CA ASN A 283 2.75 -10.82 -2.77
C ASN A 283 3.55 -10.85 -4.09
N SER A 284 4.88 -10.79 -4.03
CA SER A 284 5.74 -10.85 -5.22
C SER A 284 5.63 -12.19 -5.94
N LEU A 285 5.48 -13.27 -5.18
CA LEU A 285 5.20 -14.62 -5.70
C LEU A 285 3.73 -14.81 -6.10
N LYS A 286 2.91 -13.74 -6.11
CA LYS A 286 1.46 -13.77 -6.40
C LYS A 286 0.68 -14.69 -5.44
N GLY A 287 1.18 -14.84 -4.23
CA GLY A 287 0.58 -15.64 -3.18
C GLY A 287 -0.15 -14.79 -2.14
N THR A 288 -0.57 -15.46 -1.08
CA THR A 288 -1.22 -14.86 0.08
C THR A 288 -0.64 -15.45 1.36
N ILE A 289 -0.56 -14.64 2.41
CA ILE A 289 -0.20 -15.08 3.75
C ILE A 289 -1.33 -14.74 4.71
N THR A 290 -1.69 -15.70 5.56
CA THR A 290 -2.75 -15.55 6.57
C THR A 290 -2.26 -16.02 7.92
N VAL A 291 -2.88 -15.51 8.99
CA VAL A 291 -2.61 -15.87 10.38
C VAL A 291 -3.90 -16.28 11.07
N ARG A 292 -3.84 -17.35 11.88
CA ARG A 292 -4.96 -17.84 12.69
C ARG A 292 -4.46 -18.42 14.00
N ASP A 293 -5.37 -18.61 14.95
CA ASP A 293 -5.04 -19.25 16.24
C ASP A 293 -4.82 -20.75 16.06
N ASN A 294 -3.85 -21.26 16.79
CA ASN A 294 -3.65 -22.68 16.98
C ASN A 294 -4.42 -23.19 18.21
N GLN A 295 -4.78 -24.46 18.23
CA GLN A 295 -5.48 -25.10 19.34
C GLN A 295 -4.52 -26.05 20.08
N PRO A 296 -4.50 -26.07 21.42
CA PRO A 296 -5.29 -25.22 22.35
C PRO A 296 -4.72 -23.81 22.52
N LYS A 297 -3.49 -23.51 22.08
CA LYS A 297 -2.79 -22.25 22.18
C LYS A 297 -1.73 -22.15 21.09
N GLY A 298 -1.42 -20.93 20.63
CA GLY A 298 -0.35 -20.66 19.66
C GLY A 298 -0.84 -19.99 18.40
N THR A 299 -0.01 -20.00 17.37
CA THR A 299 -0.25 -19.31 16.09
C THR A 299 -0.06 -20.26 14.92
N ILE A 300 -0.86 -20.10 13.89
CA ILE A 300 -0.70 -20.75 12.59
C ILE A 300 -0.53 -19.69 11.52
N PHE A 301 0.63 -19.67 10.87
CA PHE A 301 0.84 -18.94 9.62
C PHE A 301 0.64 -19.87 8.43
N GLU A 302 -0.17 -19.47 7.49
CA GLU A 302 -0.42 -20.22 6.27
C GLU A 302 -0.10 -19.34 5.06
N VAL A 303 0.76 -19.84 4.19
CA VAL A 303 1.14 -19.23 2.91
C VAL A 303 0.57 -20.07 1.78
N ARG A 304 -0.05 -19.40 0.80
CA ARG A 304 -0.58 -20.02 -0.41
C ARG A 304 0.12 -19.38 -1.61
N LEU A 305 0.81 -20.19 -2.41
CA LEU A 305 1.50 -19.74 -3.62
C LEU A 305 0.90 -20.43 -4.85
N PRO A 306 0.84 -19.76 -6.01
CA PRO A 306 0.55 -20.41 -7.27
C PRO A 306 1.60 -21.49 -7.55
N ARG A 307 1.16 -22.59 -8.15
CA ARG A 307 2.02 -23.69 -8.56
C ARG A 307 2.66 -23.42 -9.92
#